data_fb6d5254f564b7c6aae37c3173b446ef
#
_entry.id   fb6d5254f564b7c6aae37c3173b446ef
#
_cell.length_a   1.000
_cell.length_b   1.000
_cell.length_c   1.000
_cell.angle_alpha   90.00
_cell.angle_beta   90.00
_cell.angle_gamma   90.00
#
_symmetry.space_group_name_H-M   'P 1'
#
loop_
_entity.id
_entity.type
_entity.pdbx_description
1 polymer ?
#
loop_
_entity_poly.entity_id
_entity_poly.type
_entity_poly.pdbx_seq_one_letter_code
_entity_poly.pdbx_strand_id
1 'polypeptide(L)'
;DMNEMSYYENIPLLAYSPLAGGLLTGKYLNENMPHDSRMTRVSTIGDRVNKNAMKAVQEYMKISKKFNIHPVHLALAFCAQRPFMGSVIFGATTDEQLDVVIKGLDVDLNDEVMEEISLVYKNYALTF
;
A
#
# COMPACT_ATOMS: atom_id res chain seq x y z
N ASP A 1 -16.34 -3.74 -13.32
CA ASP A 1 -15.87 -4.02 -11.96
C ASP A 1 -16.19 -2.87 -10.99
N MET A 2 -15.62 -2.85 -9.78
CA MET A 2 -15.96 -1.85 -8.75
C MET A 2 -15.63 -0.41 -9.17
N ASN A 3 -14.60 -0.20 -9.97
CA ASN A 3 -14.24 1.12 -10.49
C ASN A 3 -15.32 1.66 -11.44
N GLU A 4 -15.76 0.84 -12.39
CA GLU A 4 -16.83 1.20 -13.33
C GLU A 4 -18.13 1.44 -12.59
N MET A 5 -18.49 0.58 -11.63
CA MET A 5 -19.66 0.77 -10.79
C MET A 5 -19.61 2.10 -10.03
N SER A 6 -18.49 2.42 -9.40
CA SER A 6 -18.29 3.70 -8.69
C SER A 6 -18.48 4.90 -9.61
N TYR A 7 -17.99 4.82 -10.84
CA TYR A 7 -18.12 5.89 -11.81
C TYR A 7 -19.56 6.08 -12.29
N TYR A 8 -20.22 5.00 -12.73
CA TYR A 8 -21.57 5.10 -13.31
C TYR A 8 -22.65 5.36 -12.27
N GLU A 9 -22.53 4.80 -11.08
CA GLU A 9 -23.50 4.98 -10.00
C GLU A 9 -23.19 6.19 -9.11
N ASN A 10 -22.08 6.90 -9.36
CA ASN A 10 -21.60 8.01 -8.54
C ASN A 10 -21.49 7.64 -7.05
N ILE A 11 -21.05 6.41 -6.78
CA ILE A 11 -20.85 5.88 -5.42
C ILE A 11 -19.34 5.73 -5.17
N PRO A 12 -18.72 6.58 -4.33
CA PRO A 12 -17.30 6.51 -4.09
C PRO A 12 -16.91 5.27 -3.28
N LEU A 13 -15.71 4.75 -3.54
CA LEU A 13 -15.15 3.60 -2.85
C LEU A 13 -14.54 4.00 -1.50
N LEU A 14 -14.85 3.25 -0.45
CA LEU A 14 -14.17 3.29 0.83
C LEU A 14 -13.17 2.12 0.89
N ALA A 15 -11.90 2.39 0.58
CA ALA A 15 -10.86 1.35 0.56
C ALA A 15 -10.27 1.14 1.95
N TYR A 16 -10.12 -0.11 2.35
CA TYR A 16 -9.48 -0.48 3.62
C TYR A 16 -8.17 -1.24 3.40
N SER A 17 -7.33 -1.26 4.43
CA SER A 17 -6.02 -1.95 4.42
C SER A 17 -5.04 -1.46 3.35
N PRO A 18 -4.85 -0.15 3.14
CA PRO A 18 -3.99 0.40 2.09
C PRO A 18 -2.53 -0.02 2.21
N LEU A 19 -2.09 -0.45 3.39
CA LEU A 19 -0.73 -0.94 3.65
C LEU A 19 -0.61 -2.47 3.60
N ALA A 20 -1.65 -3.19 3.12
CA ALA A 20 -1.68 -4.65 3.04
C ALA A 20 -1.27 -5.34 4.37
N GLY A 21 -1.84 -4.90 5.50
CA GLY A 21 -1.49 -5.41 6.83
C GLY A 21 -0.08 -5.03 7.30
N GLY A 22 0.52 -4.03 6.68
CA GLY A 22 1.88 -3.53 6.96
C GLY A 22 2.95 -4.08 6.02
N LEU A 23 2.62 -4.94 5.05
CA LEU A 23 3.57 -5.43 4.05
C LEU A 23 4.21 -4.30 3.25
N LEU A 24 3.39 -3.33 2.81
CA LEU A 24 3.85 -2.20 2.00
C LEU A 24 4.67 -1.15 2.77
N THR A 25 4.89 -1.34 4.06
CA THR A 25 5.88 -0.54 4.82
C THR A 25 7.32 -1.04 4.62
N GLY A 26 7.50 -2.24 4.05
CA GLY A 26 8.79 -2.90 3.92
C GLY A 26 9.35 -3.54 5.20
N LYS A 27 8.67 -3.37 6.35
CA LYS A 27 9.21 -3.83 7.66
C LYS A 27 9.37 -5.35 7.80
N TYR A 28 8.73 -6.12 6.93
CA TYR A 28 8.81 -7.59 6.93
C TYR A 28 9.78 -8.16 5.89
N LEU A 29 10.50 -7.31 5.19
CA LEU A 29 11.53 -7.77 4.25
C LEU A 29 12.72 -8.39 5.00
N ASN A 30 13.46 -9.27 4.30
CA ASN A 30 14.62 -9.97 4.83
C ASN A 30 14.32 -10.78 6.11
N GLU A 31 13.16 -11.42 6.15
CA GLU A 31 12.70 -12.25 7.28
C GLU A 31 12.60 -11.47 8.61
N ASN A 32 12.56 -10.15 8.55
CA ASN A 32 12.41 -9.32 9.73
C ASN A 32 10.99 -9.44 10.28
N MET A 33 10.88 -9.73 11.56
CA MET A 33 9.59 -9.88 12.28
C MET A 33 9.59 -8.95 13.50
N PRO A 34 9.24 -7.67 13.33
CA PRO A 34 9.22 -6.73 14.45
C PRO A 34 8.29 -7.23 15.56
N HIS A 35 8.74 -7.11 16.80
CA HIS A 35 7.96 -7.48 17.98
C HIS A 35 6.61 -6.74 17.96
N ASP A 36 5.55 -7.41 18.39
CA ASP A 36 4.16 -6.90 18.39
C ASP A 36 3.62 -6.44 17.02
N SER A 37 4.28 -6.83 15.94
CA SER A 37 3.77 -6.56 14.60
C SER A 37 2.55 -7.44 14.26
N ARG A 38 1.81 -7.07 13.21
CA ARG A 38 0.66 -7.88 12.79
C ARG A 38 1.05 -9.30 12.41
N MET A 39 2.22 -9.51 11.80
CA MET A 39 2.70 -10.85 11.43
C MET A 39 3.08 -11.72 12.62
N THR A 40 3.43 -11.15 13.77
CA THR A 40 3.66 -11.95 14.99
C THR A 40 2.37 -12.48 15.59
N ARG A 41 1.23 -11.83 15.30
CA ARG A 41 -0.11 -12.23 15.77
C ARG A 41 -0.84 -13.10 14.74
N VAL A 42 -0.64 -12.83 13.44
CA VAL A 42 -1.28 -13.52 12.32
C VAL A 42 -0.23 -13.73 11.24
N SER A 43 0.44 -14.87 11.25
CA SER A 43 1.64 -15.17 10.46
C SER A 43 1.49 -15.00 8.94
N THR A 44 0.31 -15.23 8.40
CA THR A 44 0.05 -15.13 6.96
C THR A 44 -0.60 -13.82 6.53
N ILE A 45 -1.07 -13.01 7.49
CA ILE A 45 -1.91 -11.83 7.22
C ILE A 45 -3.06 -12.19 6.25
N GLY A 46 -3.77 -13.30 6.53
CA GLY A 46 -4.87 -13.79 5.69
C GLY A 46 -4.39 -14.30 4.32
N ASP A 47 -3.34 -15.11 4.32
CA ASP A 47 -2.69 -15.72 3.15
C ASP A 47 -2.08 -14.75 2.12
N ARG A 48 -1.94 -13.48 2.49
CA ARG A 48 -1.31 -12.46 1.63
C ARG A 48 0.20 -12.54 1.59
N VAL A 49 0.82 -13.29 2.51
CA VAL A 49 2.28 -13.45 2.56
C VAL A 49 2.70 -14.63 1.72
N ASN A 50 3.10 -14.37 0.49
CA ASN A 50 3.66 -15.36 -0.41
C ASN A 50 4.90 -14.80 -1.13
N LYS A 51 5.63 -15.67 -1.85
CA LYS A 51 6.89 -15.29 -2.51
C LYS A 51 6.70 -14.16 -3.53
N ASN A 52 5.59 -14.13 -4.26
CA ASN A 52 5.31 -13.09 -5.25
C ASN A 52 4.97 -11.77 -4.59
N ALA A 53 4.15 -11.79 -3.52
CA ALA A 53 3.85 -10.58 -2.74
C ALA A 53 5.13 -9.96 -2.16
N MET A 54 6.04 -10.77 -1.62
CA MET A 54 7.30 -10.27 -1.07
C MET A 54 8.22 -9.67 -2.15
N LYS A 55 8.25 -10.27 -3.35
CA LYS A 55 8.97 -9.68 -4.50
C LYS A 55 8.36 -8.35 -4.94
N ALA A 56 7.02 -8.29 -5.05
CA ALA A 56 6.32 -7.04 -5.37
C ALA A 56 6.66 -5.94 -4.34
N VAL A 57 6.63 -6.27 -3.04
CA VAL A 57 7.01 -5.33 -1.97
C VAL A 57 8.44 -4.83 -2.16
N GLN A 58 9.40 -5.70 -2.50
CA GLN A 58 10.78 -5.28 -2.78
C GLN A 58 10.86 -4.28 -3.94
N GLU A 59 10.09 -4.50 -5.02
CA GLU A 59 10.06 -3.55 -6.14
C GLU A 59 9.42 -2.21 -5.73
N TYR A 60 8.33 -2.22 -4.96
CA TYR A 60 7.76 -0.97 -4.43
C TYR A 60 8.72 -0.21 -3.50
N MET A 61 9.58 -0.91 -2.74
CA MET A 61 10.64 -0.26 -1.96
C MET A 61 11.71 0.39 -2.86
N LYS A 62 12.00 -0.19 -4.02
CA LYS A 62 12.92 0.43 -5.00
C LYS A 62 12.32 1.71 -5.57
N ILE A 63 11.02 1.71 -5.93
CA ILE A 63 10.30 2.91 -6.37
C ILE A 63 10.35 3.99 -5.29
N SER A 64 9.98 3.64 -4.06
CA SER A 64 10.04 4.52 -2.90
C SER A 64 11.42 5.19 -2.75
N LYS A 65 12.49 4.41 -2.86
CA LYS A 65 13.87 4.91 -2.78
C LYS A 65 14.25 5.78 -3.99
N LYS A 66 13.89 5.38 -5.21
CA LYS A 66 14.22 6.10 -6.44
C LYS A 66 13.62 7.49 -6.43
N PHE A 67 12.38 7.63 -6.02
CA PHE A 67 11.65 8.90 -6.00
C PHE A 67 11.69 9.63 -4.67
N ASN A 68 12.43 9.10 -3.70
CA ASN A 68 12.52 9.67 -2.34
C ASN A 68 11.15 9.90 -1.68
N ILE A 69 10.23 8.95 -1.89
CA ILE A 69 8.89 8.94 -1.29
C ILE A 69 8.86 7.88 -0.19
N HIS A 70 8.38 8.23 1.00
CA HIS A 70 8.25 7.24 2.08
C HIS A 70 7.30 6.10 1.65
N PRO A 71 7.60 4.80 1.92
CA PRO A 71 6.77 3.68 1.47
C PRO A 71 5.29 3.77 1.86
N VAL A 72 5.02 4.22 3.09
CA VAL A 72 3.64 4.44 3.57
C VAL A 72 2.94 5.51 2.74
N HIS A 73 3.64 6.60 2.43
CA HIS A 73 3.09 7.70 1.61
C HIS A 73 2.82 7.24 0.17
N LEU A 74 3.75 6.45 -0.41
CA LEU A 74 3.56 5.87 -1.74
C LEU A 74 2.27 5.04 -1.82
N ALA A 75 2.05 4.16 -0.83
CA ALA A 75 0.87 3.30 -0.81
C ALA A 75 -0.44 4.07 -0.56
N LEU A 76 -0.42 5.05 0.35
CA LEU A 76 -1.61 5.85 0.67
C LEU A 76 -1.97 6.79 -0.48
N ALA A 77 -1.00 7.51 -1.06
CA ALA A 77 -1.22 8.39 -2.19
C ALA A 77 -1.72 7.63 -3.42
N PHE A 78 -1.16 6.44 -3.70
CA PHE A 78 -1.66 5.57 -4.76
C PHE A 78 -3.16 5.27 -4.60
N CYS A 79 -3.63 5.00 -3.39
CA CYS A 79 -5.05 4.78 -3.14
C CYS A 79 -5.85 6.07 -3.26
N ALA A 80 -5.39 7.14 -2.60
CA ALA A 80 -6.14 8.40 -2.48
C ALA A 80 -6.34 9.12 -3.83
N GLN A 81 -5.38 9.02 -4.74
CA GLN A 81 -5.45 9.67 -6.06
C GLN A 81 -6.35 8.95 -7.08
N ARG A 82 -6.99 7.84 -6.72
CA ARG A 82 -7.94 7.20 -7.64
C ARG A 82 -9.21 8.04 -7.76
N PRO A 83 -9.68 8.33 -8.98
CA PRO A 83 -10.83 9.23 -9.19
C PRO A 83 -12.13 8.74 -8.55
N PHE A 84 -12.22 7.44 -8.28
CA PHE A 84 -13.37 6.80 -7.64
C PHE A 84 -13.20 6.63 -6.12
N MET A 85 -12.10 7.10 -5.54
CA MET A 85 -11.84 6.94 -4.10
C MET A 85 -12.59 7.99 -3.29
N GLY A 86 -13.43 7.54 -2.36
CA GLY A 86 -14.10 8.42 -1.40
C GLY A 86 -13.29 8.59 -0.13
N SER A 87 -12.68 7.51 0.37
CA SER A 87 -11.80 7.56 1.53
C SER A 87 -10.89 6.34 1.60
N VAL A 88 -9.71 6.52 2.18
CA VAL A 88 -8.74 5.46 2.45
C VAL A 88 -8.72 5.18 3.95
N ILE A 89 -9.16 3.98 4.34
CA ILE A 89 -9.30 3.57 5.74
C ILE A 89 -8.04 2.83 6.16
N PHE A 90 -7.29 3.41 7.08
CA PHE A 90 -6.08 2.83 7.64
C PHE A 90 -6.19 2.65 9.16
N GLY A 91 -5.26 1.89 9.74
CA GLY A 91 -5.10 1.76 11.19
C GLY A 91 -3.67 2.07 11.61
N ALA A 92 -3.51 2.79 12.72
CA ALA A 92 -2.25 2.99 13.40
C ALA A 92 -2.39 2.47 14.84
N THR A 93 -1.33 1.86 15.37
CA THR A 93 -1.29 1.33 16.75
C THR A 93 -0.40 2.18 17.65
N THR A 94 0.35 3.11 17.09
CA THR A 94 1.17 4.06 17.84
C THR A 94 1.05 5.46 17.23
N ASP A 95 1.38 6.47 18.04
CA ASP A 95 1.36 7.87 17.62
C ASP A 95 2.37 8.13 16.48
N GLU A 96 3.53 7.47 16.52
CA GLU A 96 4.55 7.60 15.47
C GLU A 96 4.03 7.08 14.12
N GLN A 97 3.25 5.97 14.11
CA GLN A 97 2.63 5.47 12.91
C GLN A 97 1.58 6.44 12.36
N LEU A 98 0.80 7.04 13.23
CA LEU A 98 -0.19 8.05 12.86
C LEU A 98 0.49 9.30 12.28
N ASP A 99 1.56 9.78 12.90
CA ASP A 99 2.35 10.90 12.43
C ASP A 99 2.92 10.67 11.02
N VAL A 100 3.43 9.46 10.76
CA VAL A 100 3.90 9.09 9.42
C VAL A 100 2.78 9.19 8.40
N VAL A 101 1.59 8.70 8.72
CA VAL A 101 0.43 8.78 7.81
C VAL A 101 0.04 10.24 7.54
N ILE A 102 -0.09 11.06 8.60
CA ILE A 102 -0.50 12.47 8.47
C ILE A 102 0.48 13.26 7.61
N LYS A 103 1.79 13.04 7.77
CA LYS A 103 2.82 13.69 6.96
C LYS A 103 2.78 13.33 5.48
N GLY A 104 2.07 12.27 5.12
CA GLY A 104 1.91 11.82 3.73
C GLY A 104 0.62 12.27 3.05
N LEU A 105 -0.25 13.02 3.72
CA LEU A 105 -1.56 13.41 3.17
C LEU A 105 -1.47 14.28 1.91
N ASP A 106 -0.41 15.10 1.81
CA ASP A 106 -0.19 16.02 0.70
C ASP A 106 0.75 15.45 -0.38
N VAL A 107 1.12 14.18 -0.27
CA VAL A 107 2.00 13.54 -1.27
C VAL A 107 1.22 13.26 -2.55
N ASP A 108 1.69 13.83 -3.64
CA ASP A 108 1.18 13.61 -4.98
C ASP A 108 2.14 12.75 -5.80
N LEU A 109 1.61 11.74 -6.48
CA LEU A 109 2.37 10.83 -7.34
C LEU A 109 2.24 11.29 -8.79
N ASN A 110 3.37 11.61 -9.41
CA ASN A 110 3.39 11.95 -10.82
C ASN A 110 3.23 10.71 -11.72
N ASP A 111 3.04 10.93 -13.01
CA ASP A 111 2.80 9.87 -13.99
C ASP A 111 3.93 8.84 -14.02
N GLU A 112 5.20 9.26 -13.87
CA GLU A 112 6.35 8.35 -13.88
C GLU A 112 6.29 7.34 -12.71
N VAL A 113 5.97 7.81 -11.51
CA VAL A 113 5.77 6.93 -10.33
C VAL A 113 4.61 5.98 -10.58
N MET A 114 3.50 6.47 -11.13
CA MET A 114 2.31 5.66 -11.41
C MET A 114 2.56 4.59 -12.47
N GLU A 115 3.36 4.90 -13.50
CA GLU A 115 3.79 3.93 -14.52
C GLU A 115 4.65 2.83 -13.90
N GLU A 116 5.62 3.17 -13.06
CA GLU A 116 6.45 2.17 -12.38
C GLU A 116 5.64 1.27 -11.46
N ILE A 117 4.69 1.81 -10.69
CA ILE A 117 3.75 1.02 -9.89
C ILE A 117 2.96 0.06 -10.79
N SER A 118 2.47 0.53 -11.94
CA SER A 118 1.74 -0.29 -12.91
C SER A 118 2.58 -1.44 -13.47
N LEU A 119 3.87 -1.22 -13.72
CA LEU A 119 4.79 -2.27 -14.16
C LEU A 119 4.98 -3.35 -13.09
N VAL A 120 5.13 -2.95 -11.82
CA VAL A 120 5.19 -3.92 -10.72
C VAL A 120 3.90 -4.74 -10.65
N TYR A 121 2.74 -4.09 -10.73
CA TYR A 121 1.46 -4.77 -10.72
C TYR A 121 1.31 -5.77 -11.87
N LYS A 122 1.72 -5.42 -13.10
CA LYS A 122 1.68 -6.31 -14.26
C LYS A 122 2.59 -7.54 -14.08
N ASN A 123 3.77 -7.35 -13.49
CA ASN A 123 4.74 -8.42 -13.28
C ASN A 123 4.36 -9.36 -12.13
N TYR A 124 3.63 -8.88 -11.15
CA TYR A 124 3.25 -9.58 -9.94
C TYR A 124 1.74 -9.55 -9.71
N ALA A 125 0.94 -9.57 -10.78
CA ALA A 125 -0.51 -9.64 -10.68
C ALA A 125 -0.95 -10.86 -9.86
N LEU A 126 -2.06 -10.72 -9.14
CA LEU A 126 -2.62 -11.78 -8.29
C LEU A 126 -1.63 -12.28 -7.21
N THR A 127 -1.06 -11.34 -6.49
CA THR A 127 -0.19 -11.67 -5.35
C THR A 127 -0.95 -12.20 -4.12
N PHE A 128 -2.29 -12.18 -4.16
CA PHE A 128 -3.17 -12.67 -3.10
C PHE A 128 -4.14 -13.72 -3.62
#